data_5001d0842edfb201506203c6f769cf6f
#
_entry.id   5001d0842edfb201506203c6f769cf6f
#
_cell.length_a   1.000
_cell.length_b   1.000
_cell.length_c   1.000
_cell.angle_alpha   90.00
_cell.angle_beta   90.00
_cell.angle_gamma   90.00
#
_symmetry.space_group_name_H-M   'P 1'
#
loop_
_entity.id
_entity.type
_entity.pdbx_description
1 polymer ?
#
loop_
_entity_poly.entity_id
_entity_poly.type
_entity_poly.pdbx_seq_one_letter_code
_entity_poly.pdbx_strand_id
1 'polypeptide(L)'
;MDAPVLISAPATDPSAAARNAAHHTALAAELAAELARVAEGGGERARQRHVARGKLLPRERVDALLDPGSPFLELSALAAHGLYDDEAPAAGIITGVGRVAGREVVVVANDATVKGGTYYPLTVKKHLRAQEVALQNRLPCVYLVDSGGAFLPLQDEVFPDRDHFGRIFFNQANLSKAGIAQIAAVLGSCTAGGAYVPAMSDEAVIVRGQGTIFLGGPPLVKAATGEEVT
;
A
#
# COMPACT_ATOMS: atom_id res chain seq x y z
N MET A 1 29.15 -7.68 -16.65
CA MET A 1 29.82 -6.51 -16.05
C MET A 1 29.96 -6.82 -14.56
N ASP A 2 31.18 -6.93 -14.09
CA ASP A 2 31.43 -7.15 -12.68
C ASP A 2 31.05 -5.89 -11.91
N ALA A 3 30.25 -6.04 -10.84
CA ALA A 3 29.90 -4.94 -9.98
C ALA A 3 31.16 -4.36 -9.31
N PRO A 4 31.31 -3.03 -9.18
CA PRO A 4 32.46 -2.46 -8.53
C PRO A 4 32.55 -2.91 -7.07
N VAL A 5 33.70 -3.47 -6.69
CA VAL A 5 33.96 -3.83 -5.29
C VAL A 5 34.22 -2.54 -4.52
N LEU A 6 33.39 -2.26 -3.50
CA LEU A 6 33.63 -1.17 -2.58
C LEU A 6 34.74 -1.59 -1.60
N ILE A 7 35.89 -0.94 -1.72
CA ILE A 7 37.01 -1.11 -0.78
C ILE A 7 36.84 -0.08 0.32
N SER A 8 36.57 -0.53 1.56
CA SER A 8 36.61 0.37 2.72
C SER A 8 38.04 0.50 3.22
N ALA A 9 38.57 1.72 3.26
CA ALA A 9 39.83 1.99 3.98
C ALA A 9 39.47 2.49 5.40
N PRO A 10 40.22 2.07 6.44
CA PRO A 10 40.03 2.61 7.77
C PRO A 10 40.33 4.13 7.75
N ALA A 11 39.54 4.90 8.51
CA ALA A 11 39.76 6.34 8.63
C ALA A 11 41.16 6.61 9.23
N THR A 12 41.93 7.46 8.58
CA THR A 12 43.28 7.83 9.04
C THR A 12 43.27 8.77 10.24
N ASP A 13 42.14 9.44 10.51
CA ASP A 13 41.92 10.27 11.71
C ASP A 13 40.81 9.68 12.58
N PRO A 14 41.19 9.08 13.76
CA PRO A 14 40.23 8.50 14.69
C PRO A 14 39.19 9.49 15.22
N SER A 15 39.56 10.77 15.38
CA SER A 15 38.63 11.80 15.85
C SER A 15 37.56 12.14 14.80
N ALA A 16 37.94 12.21 13.54
CA ALA A 16 37.01 12.38 12.42
C ALA A 16 36.10 11.14 12.28
N ALA A 17 36.66 9.94 12.44
CA ALA A 17 35.87 8.70 12.40
C ALA A 17 34.80 8.68 13.52
N ALA A 18 35.16 9.06 14.75
CA ALA A 18 34.22 9.12 15.87
C ALA A 18 33.10 10.16 15.62
N ARG A 19 33.44 11.36 15.11
CA ARG A 19 32.42 12.37 14.76
C ARG A 19 31.48 11.89 13.67
N ASN A 20 32.01 11.28 12.63
CA ASN A 20 31.21 10.75 11.52
C ASN A 20 30.29 9.61 11.98
N ALA A 21 30.82 8.70 12.80
CA ALA A 21 30.01 7.61 13.39
C ALA A 21 28.86 8.18 14.24
N ALA A 22 29.12 9.14 15.12
CA ALA A 22 28.09 9.78 15.93
C ALA A 22 27.02 10.46 15.07
N HIS A 23 27.43 11.20 14.02
CA HIS A 23 26.50 11.85 13.08
C HIS A 23 25.62 10.85 12.34
N HIS A 24 26.19 9.78 11.75
CA HIS A 24 25.42 8.78 11.05
C HIS A 24 24.52 7.95 11.98
N THR A 25 24.95 7.71 13.22
CA THR A 25 24.09 7.06 14.23
C THR A 25 22.87 7.92 14.54
N ALA A 26 23.05 9.25 14.68
CA ALA A 26 21.92 10.15 14.89
C ALA A 26 20.94 10.14 13.70
N LEU A 27 21.43 10.25 12.46
CA LEU A 27 20.59 10.18 11.26
C LEU A 27 19.85 8.85 11.13
N ALA A 28 20.51 7.73 11.48
CA ALA A 28 19.86 6.41 11.46
C ALA A 28 18.75 6.32 12.53
N ALA A 29 18.96 6.92 13.71
CA ALA A 29 17.95 6.97 14.76
C ALA A 29 16.74 7.84 14.35
N GLU A 30 16.97 8.97 13.71
CA GLU A 30 15.89 9.82 13.16
C GLU A 30 15.08 9.06 12.12
N LEU A 31 15.73 8.41 11.16
CA LEU A 31 15.05 7.58 10.16
C LEU A 31 14.24 6.45 10.80
N ALA A 32 14.80 5.76 11.79
CA ALA A 32 14.10 4.69 12.49
C ALA A 32 12.84 5.20 13.23
N ALA A 33 12.93 6.39 13.85
CA ALA A 33 11.80 7.02 14.52
C ALA A 33 10.68 7.38 13.53
N GLU A 34 11.03 7.95 12.36
CA GLU A 34 10.06 8.26 11.30
C GLU A 34 9.40 7.00 10.72
N LEU A 35 10.15 5.95 10.47
CA LEU A 35 9.60 4.67 10.02
C LEU A 35 8.63 4.07 11.05
N ALA A 36 8.96 4.14 12.35
CA ALA A 36 8.10 3.70 13.42
C ALA A 36 6.80 4.52 13.48
N ARG A 37 6.89 5.85 13.35
CA ARG A 37 5.73 6.75 13.33
C ARG A 37 4.80 6.44 12.14
N VAL A 38 5.35 6.29 10.97
CA VAL A 38 4.59 5.98 9.75
C VAL A 38 3.93 4.60 9.83
N ALA A 39 4.58 3.64 10.48
CA ALA A 39 4.04 2.29 10.67
C ALA A 39 2.75 2.26 11.51
N GLU A 40 2.49 3.30 12.29
CA GLU A 40 1.25 3.42 13.07
C GLU A 40 0.00 3.69 12.21
N GLY A 41 0.18 4.12 10.97
CA GLY A 41 -0.93 4.42 10.06
C GLY A 41 -1.77 5.61 10.51
N GLY A 42 -3.10 5.51 10.49
CA GLY A 42 -4.06 6.60 10.68
C GLY A 42 -4.27 7.07 12.14
N GLY A 43 -3.34 6.78 13.02
CA GLY A 43 -3.39 7.19 14.42
C GLY A 43 -4.35 6.35 15.29
N GLU A 44 -4.21 6.50 16.62
CA GLU A 44 -4.79 5.62 17.61
C GLU A 44 -6.33 5.49 17.50
N ARG A 45 -7.06 6.59 17.36
CA ARG A 45 -8.52 6.55 17.25
C ARG A 45 -9.02 5.79 16.02
N ALA A 46 -8.32 5.91 14.90
CA ALA A 46 -8.68 5.21 13.67
C ALA A 46 -8.36 3.71 13.78
N ARG A 47 -7.22 3.36 14.37
CA ARG A 47 -6.81 1.98 14.67
C ARG A 47 -7.81 1.29 15.59
N GLN A 48 -8.18 1.93 16.71
CA GLN A 48 -9.18 1.40 17.65
C GLN A 48 -10.52 1.13 16.98
N ARG A 49 -11.03 2.07 16.14
CA ARG A 49 -12.27 1.85 15.39
C ARG A 49 -12.15 0.70 14.37
N HIS A 50 -10.97 0.51 13.79
CA HIS A 50 -10.70 -0.57 12.86
C HIS A 50 -10.73 -1.92 13.56
N VAL A 51 -10.00 -2.07 14.66
CA VAL A 51 -9.94 -3.30 15.48
C VAL A 51 -11.31 -3.62 16.12
N ALA A 52 -12.05 -2.62 16.58
CA ALA A 52 -13.39 -2.81 17.15
C ALA A 52 -14.40 -3.43 16.16
N ARG A 53 -14.11 -3.37 14.85
CA ARG A 53 -14.89 -4.05 13.79
C ARG A 53 -14.43 -5.49 13.53
N GLY A 54 -13.55 -6.03 14.35
CA GLY A 54 -12.98 -7.39 14.20
C GLY A 54 -11.96 -7.51 13.07
N LYS A 55 -11.36 -6.39 12.63
CA LYS A 55 -10.38 -6.38 11.55
C LYS A 55 -8.96 -6.35 12.10
N LEU A 56 -8.05 -7.10 11.47
CA LEU A 56 -6.61 -6.94 11.67
C LEU A 56 -6.15 -5.58 11.11
N LEU A 57 -5.18 -4.97 11.77
CA LEU A 57 -4.51 -3.78 11.22
C LEU A 57 -3.80 -4.11 9.89
N PRO A 58 -3.62 -3.14 8.98
CA PRO A 58 -3.07 -3.42 7.65
C PRO A 58 -1.71 -4.13 7.66
N ARG A 59 -0.80 -3.75 8.57
CA ARG A 59 0.51 -4.44 8.71
C ARG A 59 0.34 -5.85 9.25
N GLU A 60 -0.54 -6.06 10.21
CA GLU A 60 -0.87 -7.40 10.73
C GLU A 60 -1.45 -8.30 9.63
N ARG A 61 -2.22 -7.74 8.68
CA ARG A 61 -2.72 -8.49 7.50
C ARG A 61 -1.57 -8.91 6.59
N VAL A 62 -0.59 -8.03 6.38
CA VAL A 62 0.61 -8.35 5.59
C VAL A 62 1.41 -9.45 6.30
N ASP A 63 1.67 -9.30 7.58
CA ASP A 63 2.42 -10.28 8.38
C ASP A 63 1.72 -11.65 8.41
N ALA A 64 0.37 -11.68 8.51
CA ALA A 64 -0.40 -12.91 8.48
C ALA A 64 -0.45 -13.58 7.09
N LEU A 65 -0.23 -12.83 6.01
CA LEU A 65 -0.17 -13.35 4.64
C LEU A 65 1.18 -13.98 4.34
N LEU A 66 2.26 -13.41 4.86
CA LEU A 66 3.62 -13.83 4.54
C LEU A 66 3.98 -15.18 5.20
N ASP A 67 4.85 -15.92 4.55
CA ASP A 67 5.40 -17.14 5.13
C ASP A 67 6.13 -16.82 6.45
N PRO A 68 5.92 -17.59 7.51
CA PRO A 68 6.53 -17.34 8.80
C PRO A 68 8.05 -17.19 8.73
N GLY A 69 8.56 -16.09 9.28
CA GLY A 69 9.99 -15.77 9.29
C GLY A 69 10.58 -15.33 7.95
N SER A 70 9.76 -15.17 6.90
CA SER A 70 10.25 -14.61 5.65
C SER A 70 10.37 -13.08 5.73
N PRO A 71 11.38 -12.47 5.07
CA PRO A 71 11.51 -11.03 5.05
C PRO A 71 10.43 -10.37 4.19
N PHE A 72 10.07 -9.14 4.53
CA PHE A 72 9.25 -8.25 3.70
C PHE A 72 10.06 -7.03 3.28
N LEU A 73 10.29 -6.88 1.98
CA LEU A 73 10.93 -5.70 1.42
C LEU A 73 9.86 -4.63 1.15
N GLU A 74 9.60 -3.79 2.13
CA GLU A 74 8.64 -2.69 1.96
C GLU A 74 9.17 -1.64 0.98
N LEU A 75 8.34 -1.24 0.03
CA LEU A 75 8.63 -0.21 -0.96
C LEU A 75 8.08 1.13 -0.51
N SER A 76 8.92 2.17 -0.53
CA SER A 76 8.50 3.56 -0.30
C SER A 76 7.73 3.76 1.02
N ALA A 77 8.24 3.22 2.14
CA ALA A 77 7.60 3.32 3.45
C ALA A 77 7.32 4.77 3.88
N LEU A 78 8.17 5.73 3.49
CA LEU A 78 8.03 7.16 3.77
C LEU A 78 7.30 7.95 2.66
N ALA A 79 6.58 7.27 1.76
CA ALA A 79 5.79 7.99 0.75
C ALA A 79 4.79 8.94 1.42
N ALA A 80 4.65 10.15 0.85
CA ALA A 80 3.85 11.26 1.37
C ALA A 80 4.33 11.88 2.70
N HIS A 81 5.53 11.55 3.18
CA HIS A 81 6.12 12.22 4.34
C HIS A 81 6.22 13.74 4.08
N GLY A 82 5.72 14.54 5.03
CA GLY A 82 5.67 16.00 4.92
C GLY A 82 4.68 16.54 3.88
N LEU A 83 3.79 15.70 3.34
CA LEU A 83 2.74 16.11 2.40
C LEU A 83 1.36 15.81 2.99
N TYR A 84 0.34 16.52 2.47
CA TYR A 84 -1.06 16.35 2.90
C TYR A 84 -1.25 16.57 4.41
N ASP A 85 -0.51 17.54 4.99
CA ASP A 85 -0.50 17.83 6.43
C ASP A 85 -0.20 16.59 7.30
N ASP A 86 0.63 15.67 6.77
CA ASP A 86 0.96 14.36 7.36
C ASP A 86 -0.27 13.45 7.63
N GLU A 87 -1.40 13.71 7.00
CA GLU A 87 -2.63 12.93 7.16
C GLU A 87 -2.63 11.59 6.39
N ALA A 88 -1.63 11.36 5.53
CA ALA A 88 -1.52 10.16 4.69
C ALA A 88 -0.17 9.43 4.89
N PRO A 89 0.15 8.94 6.10
CA PRO A 89 1.38 8.20 6.34
C PRO A 89 1.50 7.00 5.41
N ALA A 90 2.72 6.71 4.92
CA ALA A 90 2.99 5.70 3.89
C ALA A 90 2.12 5.84 2.62
N ALA A 91 1.59 7.05 2.35
CA ALA A 91 0.59 7.33 1.31
C ALA A 91 -0.70 6.47 1.47
N GLY A 92 -1.06 6.05 2.68
CA GLY A 92 -2.26 5.26 2.97
C GLY A 92 -2.27 3.84 2.35
N ILE A 93 -1.10 3.33 1.93
CA ILE A 93 -0.99 2.02 1.30
C ILE A 93 0.38 1.38 1.61
N ILE A 94 0.38 0.11 1.94
CA ILE A 94 1.59 -0.68 2.15
C ILE A 94 1.87 -1.45 0.85
N THR A 95 3.08 -1.33 0.33
CA THR A 95 3.52 -2.07 -0.84
C THR A 95 4.89 -2.69 -0.59
N GLY A 96 5.13 -3.87 -1.11
CA GLY A 96 6.41 -4.53 -0.92
C GLY A 96 6.49 -5.89 -1.62
N VAL A 97 7.65 -6.49 -1.53
CA VAL A 97 7.91 -7.86 -1.98
C VAL A 97 8.07 -8.76 -0.76
N GLY A 98 7.34 -9.86 -0.74
CA GLY A 98 7.41 -10.85 0.31
C GLY A 98 7.17 -12.25 -0.22
N ARG A 99 7.28 -13.26 0.63
CA ARG A 99 7.07 -14.64 0.22
C ARG A 99 5.76 -15.19 0.77
N VAL A 100 4.96 -15.79 -0.10
CA VAL A 100 3.66 -16.40 0.22
C VAL A 100 3.63 -17.81 -0.39
N ALA A 101 3.42 -18.82 0.42
CA ALA A 101 3.43 -20.23 0.02
C ALA A 101 4.68 -20.61 -0.80
N GLY A 102 5.86 -20.15 -0.35
CA GLY A 102 7.15 -20.41 -0.97
C GLY A 102 7.45 -19.60 -2.23
N ARG A 103 6.57 -18.68 -2.65
CA ARG A 103 6.73 -17.86 -3.86
C ARG A 103 6.89 -16.38 -3.51
N GLU A 104 7.77 -15.68 -4.19
CA GLU A 104 7.86 -14.23 -4.11
C GLU A 104 6.68 -13.59 -4.82
N VAL A 105 6.07 -12.61 -4.15
CA VAL A 105 4.90 -11.87 -4.64
C VAL A 105 5.05 -10.39 -4.33
N VAL A 106 4.41 -9.54 -5.10
CA VAL A 106 4.20 -8.14 -4.74
C VAL A 106 2.91 -8.06 -3.92
N VAL A 107 3.00 -7.53 -2.71
CA VAL A 107 1.86 -7.25 -1.86
C VAL A 107 1.48 -5.77 -1.98
N VAL A 108 0.19 -5.50 -2.11
CA VAL A 108 -0.40 -4.15 -2.10
C VAL A 108 -1.57 -4.16 -1.11
N ALA A 109 -1.42 -3.47 0.01
CA ALA A 109 -2.41 -3.47 1.08
C ALA A 109 -2.88 -2.05 1.41
N ASN A 110 -4.18 -1.77 1.24
CA ASN A 110 -4.75 -0.49 1.63
C ASN A 110 -4.72 -0.33 3.16
N ASP A 111 -4.36 0.86 3.63
CA ASP A 111 -4.50 1.22 5.04
C ASP A 111 -5.82 1.95 5.27
N ALA A 112 -6.86 1.19 5.64
CA ALA A 112 -8.17 1.77 5.94
C ALA A 112 -8.21 2.61 7.22
N THR A 113 -7.15 2.61 8.03
CA THR A 113 -7.01 3.53 9.17
C THR A 113 -6.64 4.94 8.69
N VAL A 114 -6.04 5.06 7.49
CA VAL A 114 -5.70 6.32 6.84
C VAL A 114 -6.85 6.73 5.91
N LYS A 115 -7.66 7.69 6.35
CA LYS A 115 -8.80 8.23 5.55
C LYS A 115 -9.67 7.15 4.88
N GLY A 116 -9.89 6.01 5.54
CA GLY A 116 -10.71 4.91 5.00
C GLY A 116 -10.08 4.17 3.82
N GLY A 117 -8.76 4.20 3.67
CA GLY A 117 -8.06 3.56 2.55
C GLY A 117 -8.28 4.27 1.21
N THR A 118 -8.58 5.57 1.23
CA THR A 118 -8.75 6.36 0.01
C THR A 118 -7.42 6.64 -0.67
N TYR A 119 -7.47 6.77 -2.00
CA TYR A 119 -6.29 7.02 -2.83
C TYR A 119 -6.05 8.52 -2.99
N TYR A 120 -4.97 8.99 -2.41
CA TYR A 120 -4.34 10.28 -2.70
C TYR A 120 -3.49 10.18 -3.98
N PRO A 121 -3.02 11.29 -4.57
CA PRO A 121 -2.14 11.25 -5.74
C PRO A 121 -0.90 10.37 -5.53
N LEU A 122 -0.25 10.47 -4.36
CA LEU A 122 0.90 9.62 -4.04
C LEU A 122 0.55 8.17 -3.71
N THR A 123 -0.67 7.88 -3.25
CA THR A 123 -1.16 6.49 -3.12
C THR A 123 -1.19 5.82 -4.48
N VAL A 124 -1.71 6.53 -5.49
CA VAL A 124 -1.73 6.06 -6.89
C VAL A 124 -0.31 5.78 -7.38
N LYS A 125 0.61 6.74 -7.25
CA LYS A 125 2.00 6.59 -7.70
C LYS A 125 2.70 5.41 -7.03
N LYS A 126 2.50 5.23 -5.72
CA LYS A 126 3.06 4.11 -4.97
C LYS A 126 2.51 2.77 -5.45
N HIS A 127 1.20 2.67 -5.71
CA HIS A 127 0.57 1.48 -6.26
C HIS A 127 1.12 1.17 -7.67
N LEU A 128 1.19 2.17 -8.55
CA LEU A 128 1.74 2.01 -9.90
C LEU A 128 3.18 1.51 -9.86
N ARG A 129 4.00 2.05 -8.95
CA ARG A 129 5.38 1.58 -8.77
C ARG A 129 5.46 0.12 -8.33
N ALA A 130 4.56 -0.31 -7.45
CA ALA A 130 4.49 -1.73 -7.05
C ALA A 130 4.13 -2.64 -8.24
N GLN A 131 3.17 -2.23 -9.08
CA GLN A 131 2.81 -2.96 -10.30
C GLN A 131 3.96 -2.99 -11.33
N GLU A 132 4.72 -1.90 -11.43
CA GLU A 132 5.92 -1.86 -12.28
C GLU A 132 6.98 -2.88 -11.81
N VAL A 133 7.24 -2.95 -10.50
CA VAL A 133 8.13 -3.96 -9.90
C VAL A 133 7.62 -5.37 -10.20
N ALA A 134 6.31 -5.60 -10.07
CA ALA A 134 5.69 -6.87 -10.39
C ALA A 134 5.91 -7.27 -11.86
N LEU A 135 5.72 -6.33 -12.78
CA LEU A 135 5.90 -6.57 -14.22
C LEU A 135 7.36 -6.89 -14.57
N GLN A 136 8.30 -6.07 -14.07
CA GLN A 136 9.73 -6.20 -14.37
C GLN A 136 10.31 -7.52 -13.86
N ASN A 137 9.83 -8.00 -12.71
CA ASN A 137 10.32 -9.21 -12.05
C ASN A 137 9.39 -10.43 -12.25
N ARG A 138 8.28 -10.27 -13.00
CA ARG A 138 7.25 -11.29 -13.22
C ARG A 138 6.68 -11.89 -11.95
N LEU A 139 6.48 -11.05 -10.93
CA LEU A 139 5.95 -11.44 -9.63
C LEU A 139 4.41 -11.34 -9.63
N PRO A 140 3.69 -12.37 -9.14
CA PRO A 140 2.26 -12.24 -8.87
C PRO A 140 1.96 -11.08 -7.94
N CYS A 141 0.79 -10.44 -8.10
CA CYS A 141 0.32 -9.41 -7.19
C CYS A 141 -0.74 -9.97 -6.25
N VAL A 142 -0.60 -9.67 -4.96
CA VAL A 142 -1.62 -9.94 -3.94
C VAL A 142 -2.11 -8.61 -3.37
N TYR A 143 -3.40 -8.34 -3.60
CA TYR A 143 -4.07 -7.12 -3.16
C TYR A 143 -4.88 -7.39 -1.90
N LEU A 144 -4.56 -6.73 -0.79
CA LEU A 144 -5.35 -6.74 0.45
C LEU A 144 -6.21 -5.48 0.48
N VAL A 145 -7.45 -5.61 0.00
CA VAL A 145 -8.26 -4.44 -0.37
C VAL A 145 -9.23 -4.06 0.74
N ASP A 146 -9.13 -2.81 1.18
CA ASP A 146 -10.04 -2.16 2.14
C ASP A 146 -10.01 -0.65 1.82
N SER A 147 -10.71 -0.25 0.74
CA SER A 147 -10.50 1.04 0.07
C SER A 147 -11.79 1.82 -0.16
N GLY A 148 -11.79 3.07 0.31
CA GLY A 148 -12.85 4.03 0.03
C GLY A 148 -12.84 4.62 -1.39
N GLY A 149 -11.96 4.15 -2.29
CA GLY A 149 -11.81 4.72 -3.64
C GLY A 149 -10.92 5.96 -3.67
N ALA A 150 -11.16 6.89 -4.59
CA ALA A 150 -10.35 8.10 -4.72
C ALA A 150 -10.65 9.10 -3.60
N PHE A 151 -9.62 9.85 -3.18
CA PHE A 151 -9.80 11.00 -2.29
C PHE A 151 -10.37 12.17 -3.09
N LEU A 152 -11.68 12.35 -3.05
CA LEU A 152 -12.42 13.28 -3.89
C LEU A 152 -11.97 14.76 -3.79
N PRO A 153 -11.51 15.28 -2.64
CA PRO A 153 -10.98 16.65 -2.60
C PRO A 153 -9.79 16.92 -3.53
N LEU A 154 -9.06 15.87 -3.94
CA LEU A 154 -7.93 15.93 -4.88
C LEU A 154 -8.21 15.15 -6.16
N GLN A 155 -9.47 15.04 -6.59
CA GLN A 155 -9.85 14.23 -7.75
C GLN A 155 -9.21 14.68 -9.06
N ASP A 156 -8.93 15.96 -9.20
CA ASP A 156 -8.20 16.56 -10.33
C ASP A 156 -6.74 16.10 -10.44
N GLU A 157 -6.14 15.68 -9.32
CA GLU A 157 -4.80 15.09 -9.29
C GLU A 157 -4.80 13.56 -9.28
N VAL A 158 -5.99 12.92 -9.21
CA VAL A 158 -6.13 11.46 -9.12
C VAL A 158 -6.66 10.85 -10.42
N PHE A 159 -7.56 11.53 -11.18
CA PHE A 159 -8.24 10.92 -12.33
C PHE A 159 -7.70 11.30 -13.71
N PRO A 160 -7.34 12.57 -14.02
CA PRO A 160 -7.39 13.06 -15.41
C PRO A 160 -6.23 12.65 -16.31
N ASP A 161 -5.12 12.11 -15.76
CA ASP A 161 -3.93 11.83 -16.56
C ASP A 161 -3.69 10.31 -16.74
N ARG A 162 -2.82 10.00 -17.71
CA ARG A 162 -2.43 8.65 -18.08
C ARG A 162 -1.91 7.81 -16.91
N ASP A 163 -1.08 8.39 -16.05
CA ASP A 163 -0.44 7.72 -14.92
C ASP A 163 -1.15 8.01 -13.60
N HIS A 164 -2.47 8.23 -13.67
CA HIS A 164 -3.38 8.38 -12.55
C HIS A 164 -4.13 7.07 -12.23
N PHE A 165 -5.24 7.17 -11.50
CA PHE A 165 -5.95 6.03 -10.92
C PHE A 165 -6.33 4.95 -11.95
N GLY A 166 -6.79 5.37 -13.13
CA GLY A 166 -7.15 4.45 -14.22
C GLY A 166 -5.99 3.59 -14.72
N ARG A 167 -4.74 4.05 -14.53
CA ARG A 167 -3.55 3.30 -14.90
C ARG A 167 -3.37 2.02 -14.08
N ILE A 168 -3.85 2.00 -12.84
CA ILE A 168 -3.81 0.79 -11.98
C ILE A 168 -4.56 -0.35 -12.67
N PHE A 169 -5.75 -0.08 -13.20
CA PHE A 169 -6.60 -1.08 -13.87
C PHE A 169 -6.02 -1.53 -15.20
N PHE A 170 -5.50 -0.58 -15.97
CA PHE A 170 -4.77 -0.89 -17.21
C PHE A 170 -3.58 -1.82 -16.93
N ASN A 171 -2.82 -1.55 -15.88
CA ASN A 171 -1.69 -2.39 -15.49
C ASN A 171 -2.15 -3.78 -15.04
N GLN A 172 -3.23 -3.90 -14.23
CA GLN A 172 -3.78 -5.20 -13.83
C GLN A 172 -4.13 -6.06 -15.05
N ALA A 173 -4.87 -5.49 -16.01
CA ALA A 173 -5.23 -6.20 -17.23
C ALA A 173 -4.00 -6.66 -18.05
N ASN A 174 -2.96 -5.82 -18.13
CA ASN A 174 -1.74 -6.18 -18.86
C ASN A 174 -0.87 -7.19 -18.10
N LEU A 175 -0.81 -7.12 -16.77
CA LEU A 175 -0.14 -8.11 -15.94
C LEU A 175 -0.81 -9.49 -16.09
N SER A 176 -2.14 -9.56 -15.97
CA SER A 176 -2.91 -10.78 -16.21
C SER A 176 -2.68 -11.33 -17.62
N LYS A 177 -2.77 -10.47 -18.65
CA LYS A 177 -2.45 -10.85 -20.04
C LYS A 177 -1.03 -11.42 -20.20
N ALA A 178 -0.07 -10.92 -19.43
CA ALA A 178 1.33 -11.40 -19.43
C ALA A 178 1.52 -12.70 -18.64
N GLY A 179 0.45 -13.28 -18.09
CA GLY A 179 0.49 -14.48 -17.24
C GLY A 179 1.05 -14.22 -15.84
N ILE A 180 0.96 -12.99 -15.36
CA ILE A 180 1.34 -12.58 -14.00
C ILE A 180 0.05 -12.50 -13.17
N ALA A 181 -0.18 -13.47 -12.30
CA ALA A 181 -1.43 -13.61 -11.56
C ALA A 181 -1.74 -12.38 -10.70
N GLN A 182 -3.01 -11.97 -10.72
CA GLN A 182 -3.58 -10.88 -9.94
C GLN A 182 -4.59 -11.47 -8.96
N ILE A 183 -4.29 -11.44 -7.67
CA ILE A 183 -5.10 -12.08 -6.62
C ILE A 183 -5.55 -11.01 -5.63
N ALA A 184 -6.83 -10.94 -5.33
CA ALA A 184 -7.37 -9.97 -4.39
C ALA A 184 -8.08 -10.63 -3.21
N ALA A 185 -7.84 -10.12 -2.00
CA ALA A 185 -8.63 -10.39 -0.81
C ALA A 185 -9.37 -9.11 -0.39
N VAL A 186 -10.69 -9.17 -0.39
CA VAL A 186 -11.59 -8.07 0.02
C VAL A 186 -11.79 -8.16 1.53
N LEU A 187 -11.10 -7.30 2.26
CA LEU A 187 -11.01 -7.30 3.73
C LEU A 187 -11.80 -6.15 4.38
N GLY A 188 -12.57 -5.43 3.58
CA GLY A 188 -13.39 -4.33 4.04
C GLY A 188 -14.21 -3.72 2.92
N SER A 189 -14.66 -2.48 3.09
CA SER A 189 -15.42 -1.77 2.07
C SER A 189 -14.53 -1.45 0.87
N CYS A 190 -14.93 -1.92 -0.31
CA CYS A 190 -14.29 -1.58 -1.57
C CYS A 190 -15.27 -0.76 -2.40
N THR A 191 -15.06 0.57 -2.42
CA THR A 191 -16.00 1.53 -3.01
C THR A 191 -15.45 2.11 -4.29
N ALA A 192 -16.31 2.28 -5.29
CA ALA A 192 -16.03 2.94 -6.57
C ALA A 192 -14.74 2.41 -7.21
N GLY A 193 -13.70 3.25 -7.38
CA GLY A 193 -12.40 2.82 -7.92
C GLY A 193 -11.71 1.73 -7.09
N GLY A 194 -11.93 1.69 -5.76
CA GLY A 194 -11.45 0.62 -4.90
C GLY A 194 -12.11 -0.74 -5.17
N ALA A 195 -13.32 -0.74 -5.74
CA ALA A 195 -14.03 -1.96 -6.14
C ALA A 195 -13.45 -2.58 -7.42
N TYR A 196 -12.82 -1.78 -8.28
CA TYR A 196 -12.23 -2.28 -9.54
C TYR A 196 -11.03 -3.19 -9.29
N VAL A 197 -10.22 -2.92 -8.25
CA VAL A 197 -9.04 -3.75 -7.96
C VAL A 197 -9.41 -5.23 -7.78
N PRO A 198 -10.35 -5.61 -6.90
CA PRO A 198 -10.76 -7.01 -6.80
C PRO A 198 -11.57 -7.49 -8.00
N ALA A 199 -12.39 -6.64 -8.62
CA ALA A 199 -13.22 -7.03 -9.76
C ALA A 199 -12.41 -7.36 -11.02
N MET A 200 -11.21 -6.78 -11.17
CA MET A 200 -10.30 -7.02 -12.29
C MET A 200 -9.16 -8.00 -11.97
N SER A 201 -9.14 -8.56 -10.77
CA SER A 201 -8.19 -9.60 -10.41
C SER A 201 -8.58 -10.94 -11.04
N ASP A 202 -7.59 -11.79 -11.32
CA ASP A 202 -7.83 -13.14 -11.86
C ASP A 202 -8.58 -14.00 -10.84
N GLU A 203 -8.28 -13.81 -9.55
CA GLU A 203 -8.95 -14.46 -8.43
C GLU A 203 -9.30 -13.45 -7.34
N ALA A 204 -10.51 -13.53 -6.79
CA ALA A 204 -10.94 -12.66 -5.71
C ALA A 204 -11.63 -13.46 -4.59
N VAL A 205 -11.21 -13.19 -3.36
CA VAL A 205 -11.81 -13.76 -2.14
C VAL A 205 -12.42 -12.64 -1.31
N ILE A 206 -13.65 -12.83 -0.85
CA ILE A 206 -14.35 -11.84 -0.01
C ILE A 206 -14.53 -12.41 1.39
N VAL A 207 -14.06 -11.68 2.40
CA VAL A 207 -14.22 -12.08 3.79
C VAL A 207 -15.68 -11.87 4.23
N ARG A 208 -16.33 -12.95 4.62
CA ARG A 208 -17.73 -12.93 5.07
C ARG A 208 -17.92 -11.98 6.25
N GLY A 209 -18.93 -11.12 6.16
CA GLY A 209 -19.28 -10.17 7.23
C GLY A 209 -18.37 -8.96 7.35
N GLN A 210 -17.31 -8.85 6.54
CA GLN A 210 -16.39 -7.70 6.53
C GLN A 210 -16.23 -7.08 5.15
N GLY A 211 -16.07 -7.91 4.11
CA GLY A 211 -15.83 -7.49 2.76
C GLY A 211 -17.11 -7.09 2.02
N THR A 212 -17.07 -5.96 1.32
CA THR A 212 -18.12 -5.52 0.40
C THR A 212 -17.52 -4.90 -0.85
N ILE A 213 -18.15 -5.09 -2.00
CA ILE A 213 -17.77 -4.48 -3.27
C ILE A 213 -19.00 -3.76 -3.82
N PHE A 214 -18.90 -2.44 -4.03
CA PHE A 214 -19.97 -1.64 -4.62
C PHE A 214 -19.44 -0.38 -5.29
N LEU A 215 -20.15 0.10 -6.33
CA LEU A 215 -19.77 1.33 -7.03
C LEU A 215 -20.16 2.59 -6.25
N GLY A 216 -21.31 2.55 -5.58
CA GLY A 216 -21.80 3.65 -4.76
C GLY A 216 -22.43 3.14 -3.48
N GLY A 217 -22.14 3.80 -2.36
CA GLY A 217 -22.75 3.47 -1.08
C GLY A 217 -24.24 3.83 -1.01
N PRO A 218 -24.97 3.40 0.03
CA PRO A 218 -26.42 3.61 0.17
C PRO A 218 -26.91 5.03 -0.11
N PRO A 219 -26.24 6.10 0.37
CA PRO A 219 -26.68 7.47 0.07
C PRO A 219 -26.63 7.81 -1.44
N LEU A 220 -25.63 7.31 -2.15
CA LEU A 220 -25.49 7.56 -3.59
C LEU A 220 -26.50 6.76 -4.40
N VAL A 221 -26.75 5.51 -4.02
CA VAL A 221 -27.79 4.67 -4.63
C VAL A 221 -29.16 5.34 -4.47
N LYS A 222 -29.50 5.76 -3.25
CA LYS A 222 -30.76 6.48 -2.98
C LYS A 222 -30.91 7.76 -3.83
N ALA A 223 -29.83 8.54 -3.95
CA ALA A 223 -29.83 9.76 -4.77
C ALA A 223 -29.99 9.48 -6.28
N ALA A 224 -29.41 8.39 -6.77
CA ALA A 224 -29.41 8.04 -8.18
C ALA A 224 -30.65 7.27 -8.64
N THR A 225 -31.18 6.38 -7.82
CA THR A 225 -32.26 5.44 -8.19
C THR A 225 -33.53 5.59 -7.37
N GLY A 226 -33.47 6.28 -6.22
CA GLY A 226 -34.55 6.36 -5.25
C GLY A 226 -34.68 5.13 -4.34
N GLU A 227 -33.87 4.09 -4.56
CA GLU A 227 -33.89 2.87 -3.75
C GLU A 227 -33.20 3.06 -2.40
N GLU A 228 -33.80 2.48 -1.36
CA GLU A 228 -33.15 2.37 -0.05
C GLU A 228 -32.47 0.99 0.06
N VAL A 229 -31.15 1.00 0.13
CA VAL A 229 -30.31 -0.20 0.27
C VAL A 229 -29.55 -0.15 1.59
N THR A 230 -29.17 -1.30 2.14
CA THR A 230 -28.45 -1.46 3.41
C THR A 230 -27.03 -1.94 3.19
#